data_ff56025c468a1ad00f238817d3c75011
#
_entry.id   ff56025c468a1ad00f238817d3c75011
#
_cell.length_a   1.000
_cell.length_b   1.000
_cell.length_c   1.000
_cell.angle_alpha   90.00
_cell.angle_beta   90.00
_cell.angle_gamma   90.00
#
_symmetry.space_group_name_H-M   'P 1'
#
loop_
_entity.id
_entity.type
_entity.pdbx_description
1 polymer ?
#
loop_
_entity_poly.entity_id
_entity_poly.type
_entity_poly.pdbx_seq_one_letter_code
_entity_poly.pdbx_strand_id
1 'polypeptide(L)'
;DELDAMVDCGCTVVDVIVEHPVYGQLTAPLHLSSRLDVDQFMKRMDGAAPLSQLTGGVHLHTLSCPDETAYEHLLQLLRQRGFLVE
;
A
#
# COMPACT_ATOMS: atom_id res chain seq x y z
N ASP A 1 -1.75 -9.45 4.67
CA ASP A 1 -1.44 -8.87 3.39
C ASP A 1 -0.51 -7.66 3.55
N GLU A 2 -0.11 -7.07 2.45
CA GLU A 2 0.85 -5.95 2.42
C GLU A 2 0.36 -4.74 3.23
N LEU A 3 -0.90 -4.38 3.08
CA LEU A 3 -1.49 -3.23 3.79
C LEU A 3 -1.53 -3.47 5.30
N ASP A 4 -1.88 -4.68 5.73
CA ASP A 4 -1.88 -5.04 7.14
C ASP A 4 -0.47 -4.92 7.75
N ALA A 5 0.55 -5.36 7.02
CA ALA A 5 1.94 -5.24 7.48
C ALA A 5 2.33 -3.77 7.68
N MET A 6 1.92 -2.89 6.77
CA MET A 6 2.23 -1.46 6.85
C MET A 6 1.60 -0.81 8.09
N VAL A 7 0.32 -1.05 8.32
CA VAL A 7 -0.37 -0.44 9.48
C VAL A 7 0.06 -1.08 10.80
N ASP A 8 0.42 -2.36 10.81
CA ASP A 8 0.93 -3.04 12.01
C ASP A 8 2.26 -2.45 12.49
N CYS A 9 3.06 -1.92 11.58
CA CYS A 9 4.31 -1.24 11.93
C CYS A 9 4.09 0.21 12.39
N GLY A 10 2.86 0.65 12.49
CA GLY A 10 2.52 2.01 12.92
C GLY A 10 2.55 3.04 11.81
N CYS A 11 2.71 2.61 10.56
CA CYS A 11 2.72 3.52 9.41
C CYS A 11 1.31 3.77 8.89
N THR A 12 1.10 4.96 8.31
CA THR A 12 -0.14 5.29 7.61
C THR A 12 0.09 5.14 6.12
N VAL A 13 -0.79 4.41 5.44
CA VAL A 13 -0.76 4.29 3.98
C VAL A 13 -1.52 5.48 3.41
N VAL A 14 -0.79 6.44 2.85
CA VAL A 14 -1.37 7.69 2.34
C VAL A 14 -2.08 7.45 1.02
N ASP A 15 -1.41 6.78 0.09
CA ASP A 15 -1.96 6.55 -1.24
C ASP A 15 -1.34 5.32 -1.91
N VAL A 16 -1.86 4.99 -3.08
CA VAL A 16 -1.25 4.04 -4.00
C VAL A 16 -1.01 4.76 -5.34
N ILE A 17 0.15 4.53 -5.92
CA ILE A 17 0.56 5.13 -7.20
C ILE A 17 0.86 4.01 -8.17
N VAL A 18 0.29 4.08 -9.36
CA VAL A 18 0.59 3.14 -10.44
C VAL A 18 0.96 3.91 -11.71
N GLU A 19 1.78 3.32 -12.56
CA GLU A 19 2.12 3.89 -13.85
C GLU A 19 1.32 3.22 -14.93
N HIS A 20 0.50 3.99 -15.61
CA HIS A 20 -0.32 3.51 -16.72
C HIS A 20 0.36 3.88 -18.04
N PRO A 21 0.43 2.97 -19.03
CA PRO A 21 1.15 3.24 -20.28
C PRO A 21 0.56 4.38 -21.11
N VAL A 22 -0.71 4.70 -20.90
CA VAL A 22 -1.39 5.78 -21.66
C VAL A 22 -1.55 7.04 -20.80
N TYR A 23 -2.01 6.87 -19.54
CA TYR A 23 -2.36 8.01 -18.69
C TYR A 23 -1.21 8.50 -17.80
N GLY A 24 -0.09 7.78 -17.76
CA GLY A 24 1.01 8.12 -16.87
C GLY A 24 0.74 7.68 -15.45
N GLN A 25 1.16 8.47 -14.47
CA GLN A 25 0.94 8.12 -13.06
C GLN A 25 -0.50 8.35 -12.65
N LEU A 26 -1.10 7.30 -12.05
CA LEU A 26 -2.43 7.36 -11.46
C LEU A 26 -2.27 7.20 -9.95
N THR A 27 -2.84 8.12 -9.19
CA THR A 27 -2.74 8.12 -7.72
C THR A 27 -4.13 8.06 -7.12
N ALA A 28 -4.32 7.12 -6.19
CA ALA A 28 -5.57 7.01 -5.45
C ALA A 28 -5.29 7.21 -3.96
N PRO A 29 -5.96 8.18 -3.30
CA PRO A 29 -5.79 8.38 -1.86
C PRO A 29 -6.42 7.24 -1.07
N LEU A 30 -5.73 6.76 -0.05
CA LEU A 30 -6.20 5.66 0.79
C LEU A 30 -6.42 6.07 2.24
N HIS A 31 -5.43 6.73 2.85
CA HIS A 31 -5.46 7.18 4.26
C HIS A 31 -5.79 6.06 5.24
N LEU A 32 -5.05 4.95 5.15
CA LEU A 32 -5.25 3.78 5.99
C LEU A 32 -4.22 3.78 7.11
N SER A 33 -4.68 3.81 8.37
CA SER A 33 -3.79 3.84 9.53
C SER A 33 -4.03 2.73 10.53
N SER A 34 -5.03 1.88 10.34
CA SER A 34 -5.35 0.77 11.23
C SER A 34 -5.85 -0.44 10.43
N ARG A 35 -5.88 -1.60 11.08
CA ARG A 35 -6.46 -2.80 10.46
C ARG A 35 -7.94 -2.63 10.15
N LEU A 36 -8.65 -1.86 10.98
CA LEU A 36 -10.04 -1.56 10.71
C LEU A 36 -10.19 -0.76 9.40
N ASP A 37 -9.32 0.23 9.20
CA ASP A 37 -9.32 1.01 7.95
C ASP A 37 -9.05 0.11 6.75
N VAL A 38 -8.10 -0.81 6.87
CA VAL A 38 -7.78 -1.77 5.80
C VAL A 38 -8.99 -2.66 5.51
N ASP A 39 -9.65 -3.20 6.54
CA ASP A 39 -10.83 -4.05 6.36
C ASP A 39 -11.95 -3.30 5.64
N GLN A 40 -12.20 -2.05 6.03
CA GLN A 40 -13.23 -1.23 5.40
C GLN A 40 -12.88 -0.93 3.94
N PHE A 41 -11.60 -0.67 3.66
CA PHE A 41 -11.14 -0.45 2.31
C PHE A 41 -11.34 -1.69 1.44
N MET A 42 -10.97 -2.87 1.95
CA MET A 42 -11.13 -4.13 1.22
C MET A 42 -12.59 -4.44 0.93
N LYS A 43 -13.49 -4.12 1.85
CA LYS A 43 -14.93 -4.29 1.63
C LYS A 43 -15.44 -3.37 0.52
N ARG A 44 -14.95 -2.13 0.47
CA ARG A 44 -15.33 -1.19 -0.61
C ARG A 44 -14.78 -1.63 -1.97
N MET A 45 -13.64 -2.36 -1.97
CA MET A 45 -13.04 -2.88 -3.19
C MET A 45 -13.71 -4.16 -3.67
N ASP A 46 -14.56 -4.79 -2.87
CA ASP A 46 -15.26 -6.01 -3.27
C ASP A 46 -16.12 -5.73 -4.51
N GLY A 47 -15.87 -6.49 -5.57
CA GLY A 47 -16.55 -6.31 -6.84
C GLY A 47 -16.00 -5.18 -7.72
N ALA A 48 -15.00 -4.43 -7.24
CA ALA A 48 -14.35 -3.37 -8.01
C ALA A 48 -12.93 -3.79 -8.40
N ALA A 49 -12.46 -3.34 -9.56
CA ALA A 49 -11.08 -3.59 -9.97
C ALA A 49 -10.14 -2.66 -9.23
N PRO A 50 -9.14 -3.17 -8.48
CA PRO A 50 -8.15 -2.30 -7.86
C PRO A 50 -7.29 -1.60 -8.91
N LEU A 51 -6.78 -0.42 -8.56
CA LEU A 51 -5.99 0.40 -9.47
C LEU A 51 -4.76 -0.36 -10.01
N SER A 52 -4.13 -1.18 -9.18
CA SER A 52 -2.95 -1.95 -9.58
C SER A 52 -3.22 -2.96 -10.69
N GLN A 53 -4.45 -3.44 -10.87
CA GLN A 53 -4.79 -4.36 -11.95
C GLN A 53 -4.71 -3.70 -13.32
N LEU A 54 -4.79 -2.38 -13.40
CA LEU A 54 -4.69 -1.65 -14.67
C LEU A 54 -3.28 -1.66 -15.24
N THR A 55 -2.28 -2.00 -14.42
CA THR A 55 -0.86 -1.93 -14.80
C THR A 55 -0.13 -3.26 -14.61
N GLY A 56 -0.84 -4.36 -14.39
CA GLY A 56 -0.23 -5.67 -14.16
C GLY A 56 0.25 -5.91 -12.76
N GLY A 57 -0.13 -5.07 -11.80
CA GLY A 57 0.10 -5.30 -10.38
C GLY A 57 1.28 -4.58 -9.75
N VAL A 58 2.17 -3.97 -10.53
CA VAL A 58 3.29 -3.18 -9.97
C VAL A 58 2.77 -1.83 -9.52
N HIS A 59 3.04 -1.49 -8.26
CA HIS A 59 2.53 -0.26 -7.67
C HIS A 59 3.45 0.25 -6.57
N LEU A 60 3.29 1.53 -6.22
CA LEU A 60 4.01 2.20 -5.15
C LEU A 60 3.01 2.70 -4.11
N HIS A 61 3.43 2.75 -2.85
CA HIS A 61 2.65 3.36 -1.79
C HIS A 61 3.43 4.51 -1.17
N THR A 62 2.73 5.61 -0.90
CA THR A 62 3.27 6.67 -0.07
C THR A 62 2.91 6.36 1.38
N LEU A 63 3.91 6.30 2.25
CA LEU A 63 3.73 5.97 3.66
C LEU A 63 4.16 7.13 4.53
N SER A 64 3.43 7.34 5.62
CA SER A 64 3.85 8.21 6.71
C SER A 64 4.16 7.33 7.91
N CYS A 65 5.43 7.23 8.28
CA CYS A 65 5.86 6.40 9.40
C CYS A 65 6.23 7.30 10.59
N PRO A 66 5.98 6.83 11.85
CA PRO A 66 6.20 7.67 13.02
C PRO A 66 7.67 7.98 13.26
N ASP A 67 8.58 7.08 12.87
CA ASP A 67 10.02 7.27 13.02
C ASP A 67 10.77 6.35 12.06
N GLU A 68 12.09 6.51 12.03
CA GLU A 68 12.96 5.74 11.15
C GLU A 68 13.01 4.26 11.52
N THR A 69 12.91 3.94 12.82
CA THR A 69 12.89 2.56 13.30
C THR A 69 11.68 1.81 12.78
N ALA A 70 10.50 2.44 12.81
CA ALA A 70 9.28 1.83 12.26
C ALA A 70 9.42 1.59 10.75
N TYR A 71 10.00 2.53 10.02
CA TYR A 71 10.22 2.40 8.59
C TYR A 71 11.17 1.25 8.26
N GLU A 72 12.30 1.16 8.96
CA GLU A 72 13.27 0.08 8.76
C GLU A 72 12.69 -1.29 9.08
N HIS A 73 11.93 -1.39 10.17
CA HIS A 73 11.25 -2.62 10.56
C HIS A 73 10.25 -3.05 9.45
N LEU A 74 9.51 -2.10 8.91
CA LEU A 74 8.58 -2.38 7.82
C LEU A 74 9.31 -2.90 6.58
N LEU A 75 10.41 -2.28 6.19
CA LEU A 75 11.19 -2.73 5.04
C LEU A 75 11.67 -4.17 5.20
N GLN A 76 12.17 -4.53 6.38
CA GLN A 76 12.60 -5.90 6.66
C GLN A 76 11.43 -6.88 6.55
N LEU A 77 10.28 -6.51 7.10
CA LEU A 77 9.09 -7.36 7.06
C LEU A 77 8.60 -7.58 5.64
N LEU A 78 8.58 -6.53 4.82
CA LEU A 78 8.16 -6.64 3.42
C LEU A 78 9.13 -7.49 2.59
N ARG A 79 10.43 -7.37 2.84
CA ARG A 79 11.44 -8.21 2.18
C ARG A 79 11.26 -9.68 2.54
N GLN A 80 11.05 -9.98 3.83
CA GLN A 80 10.84 -11.34 4.30
C GLN A 80 9.61 -11.99 3.67
N ARG A 81 8.57 -11.20 3.41
CA ARG A 81 7.32 -11.67 2.82
C ARG A 81 7.31 -11.61 1.30
N GLY A 82 8.37 -11.10 0.68
CA GLY A 82 8.48 -11.01 -0.78
C GLY A 82 7.63 -9.91 -1.42
N PHE A 83 7.18 -8.93 -0.65
CA PHE A 83 6.36 -7.83 -1.17
C PHE A 83 7.18 -6.67 -1.74
N LEU A 84 8.45 -6.56 -1.35
CA LEU A 84 9.27 -5.44 -1.76
C LEU A 84 10.05 -5.77 -3.03
N VAL A 85 9.91 -4.93 -4.03
CA VAL A 85 10.70 -5.00 -5.27
C VAL A 85 11.75 -3.89 -5.21
N GLU A 86 13.01 -4.28 -5.33
CA GLU A 86 14.14 -3.34 -5.26
C GLU A 86 14.72 -3.08 -6.64
#